data_7b79311a2703482ceac80261a25cc970
#
_entry.id   7b79311a2703482ceac80261a25cc970
#
_cell.length_a   1.000
_cell.length_b   1.000
_cell.length_c   1.000
_cell.angle_alpha   90.00
_cell.angle_beta   90.00
_cell.angle_gamma   90.00
#
_symmetry.space_group_name_H-M   'P 1'
#
loop_
_entity.id
_entity.type
_entity.pdbx_description
1 polymer ?
#
loop_
_entity_poly.entity_id
_entity_poly.type
_entity_poly.pdbx_seq_one_letter_code
_entity_poly.pdbx_strand_id
1 'polypeptide(L)'
;MTVTATPRPTGHPGYSQTLPREPESAATARRLVRTAMAAWGLEQDMIEPGTLIISELVSNAVVHSRLASIRVMVSQPTPSLVRLGVVDRSKVLPMLRTDSDGDQIHGRGLVLVDGFSHRWGTDLYRWGKQVWAELEVTS
;
A
#
# COMPACT_ATOMS: atom_id res chain seq x y z
N MET A 1 8.94 17.27 -5.65
CA MET A 1 8.51 15.88 -5.96
C MET A 1 7.46 15.89 -7.04
N THR A 2 7.69 15.13 -8.08
CA THR A 2 6.74 15.02 -9.17
C THR A 2 5.68 13.98 -8.81
N VAL A 3 4.44 14.41 -8.82
CA VAL A 3 3.32 13.52 -8.62
C VAL A 3 2.87 13.05 -10.00
N THR A 4 2.94 11.75 -10.24
CA THR A 4 2.42 11.16 -11.45
C THR A 4 1.26 10.26 -11.06
N ALA A 5 0.05 10.75 -11.23
CA ALA A 5 -1.16 9.96 -11.05
C ALA A 5 -1.62 9.53 -12.44
N THR A 6 -1.44 8.26 -12.76
CA THR A 6 -1.74 7.74 -14.09
C THR A 6 -2.86 6.72 -14.00
N PRO A 7 -3.92 6.85 -14.80
CA PRO A 7 -4.94 5.80 -14.87
C PRO A 7 -4.29 4.50 -15.33
N ARG A 8 -4.72 3.41 -14.77
CA ARG A 8 -4.17 2.11 -15.15
C ARG A 8 -4.71 1.71 -16.52
N PRO A 9 -3.85 1.17 -17.38
CA PRO A 9 -4.29 0.78 -18.74
C PRO A 9 -5.05 -0.54 -18.80
N THR A 10 -5.35 -1.15 -17.66
CA THR A 10 -5.98 -2.46 -17.59
C THR A 10 -7.51 -2.42 -17.66
N GLY A 11 -8.09 -1.25 -17.92
CA GLY A 11 -9.54 -1.12 -18.04
C GLY A 11 -10.26 -0.91 -16.72
N HIS A 12 -9.56 -0.78 -15.61
CA HIS A 12 -10.16 -0.42 -14.33
C HIS A 12 -9.46 0.80 -13.73
N PRO A 13 -10.15 1.56 -12.86
CA PRO A 13 -9.56 2.76 -12.29
C PRO A 13 -8.32 2.46 -11.44
N GLY A 14 -7.34 3.33 -11.53
CA GLY A 14 -6.15 3.19 -10.72
C GLY A 14 -5.19 4.34 -10.89
N TYR A 15 -4.39 4.54 -9.85
CA TYR A 15 -3.37 5.59 -9.81
C TYR A 15 -2.10 5.02 -9.23
N SER A 16 -0.98 5.60 -9.64
CA SER A 16 0.31 5.27 -9.04
C SER A 16 1.13 6.53 -8.89
N GLN A 17 2.02 6.53 -7.91
CA GLN A 17 2.87 7.67 -7.62
C GLN A 17 4.20 7.18 -7.12
N THR A 18 5.29 7.71 -7.69
CA THR A 18 6.64 7.42 -7.19
C THR A 18 6.96 8.41 -6.08
N LEU A 19 7.40 7.89 -4.94
CA LEU A 19 7.69 8.66 -3.76
C LEU A 19 9.11 8.39 -3.28
N PRO A 20 9.77 9.36 -2.63
CA PRO A 20 11.05 9.08 -2.00
C PRO A 20 10.88 8.09 -0.85
N ARG A 21 11.93 7.30 -0.59
CA ARG A 21 11.93 6.34 0.51
C ARG A 21 12.21 7.09 1.81
N GLU A 22 11.20 7.77 2.29
CA GLU A 22 11.27 8.61 3.49
C GLU A 22 9.99 8.40 4.32
N PRO A 23 10.07 8.53 5.65
CA PRO A 23 8.87 8.38 6.49
C PRO A 23 7.74 9.33 6.11
N GLU A 24 8.07 10.53 5.64
CA GLU A 24 7.09 11.54 5.24
C GLU A 24 6.24 11.10 4.06
N SER A 25 6.73 10.14 3.27
CA SER A 25 6.00 9.63 2.13
C SER A 25 4.72 8.88 2.52
N ALA A 26 4.63 8.41 3.76
CA ALA A 26 3.41 7.79 4.25
C ALA A 26 2.24 8.77 4.23
N ALA A 27 2.46 10.03 4.59
CA ALA A 27 1.41 11.04 4.54
C ALA A 27 0.96 11.31 3.10
N THR A 28 1.89 11.37 2.16
CA THR A 28 1.58 11.57 0.75
C THR A 28 0.78 10.38 0.21
N ALA A 29 1.17 9.18 0.57
CA ALA A 29 0.46 7.97 0.15
C ALA A 29 -0.97 7.94 0.71
N ARG A 30 -1.16 8.35 1.97
CA ARG A 30 -2.50 8.43 2.53
C ARG A 30 -3.38 9.41 1.76
N ARG A 31 -2.82 10.55 1.33
CA ARG A 31 -3.58 11.52 0.53
C ARG A 31 -3.97 10.92 -0.82
N LEU A 32 -3.06 10.21 -1.47
CA LEU A 32 -3.37 9.55 -2.74
C LEU A 32 -4.52 8.57 -2.59
N VAL A 33 -4.45 7.72 -1.59
CA VAL A 33 -5.49 6.70 -1.36
C VAL A 33 -6.81 7.36 -1.01
N ARG A 34 -6.80 8.36 -0.13
CA ARG A 34 -8.02 9.07 0.27
C ARG A 34 -8.68 9.74 -0.92
N THR A 35 -7.89 10.42 -1.74
CA THR A 35 -8.41 11.12 -2.92
C THR A 35 -8.99 10.14 -3.92
N ALA A 36 -8.28 9.05 -4.19
CA ALA A 36 -8.74 8.04 -5.14
C ALA A 36 -10.03 7.37 -4.69
N MET A 37 -10.06 6.91 -3.44
CA MET A 37 -11.24 6.21 -2.93
C MET A 37 -12.45 7.13 -2.84
N ALA A 38 -12.25 8.39 -2.47
CA ALA A 38 -13.34 9.37 -2.47
C ALA A 38 -13.85 9.64 -3.88
N ALA A 39 -12.95 9.72 -4.86
CA ALA A 39 -13.34 9.92 -6.25
C ALA A 39 -14.15 8.74 -6.79
N TRP A 40 -13.94 7.55 -6.25
CA TRP A 40 -14.71 6.36 -6.63
C TRP A 40 -16.03 6.23 -5.85
N GLY A 41 -16.35 7.24 -5.02
CA GLY A 41 -17.60 7.26 -4.27
C GLY A 41 -17.63 6.43 -3.01
N LEU A 42 -16.46 6.02 -2.50
CA LEU A 42 -16.39 5.22 -1.30
C LEU A 42 -16.52 6.10 -0.06
N GLU A 43 -17.13 5.56 0.97
CA GLU A 43 -17.40 6.29 2.20
C GLU A 43 -16.23 6.18 3.18
N GLN A 44 -16.27 6.99 4.21
CA GLN A 44 -15.18 7.15 5.16
C GLN A 44 -14.85 5.86 5.89
N ASP A 45 -15.86 5.03 6.16
CA ASP A 45 -15.64 3.74 6.83
C ASP A 45 -14.81 2.76 5.99
N MET A 46 -14.76 2.96 4.67
CA MET A 46 -13.85 2.21 3.78
C MET A 46 -12.52 2.93 3.60
N ILE A 47 -12.54 4.26 3.53
CA ILE A 47 -11.34 5.06 3.29
C ILE A 47 -10.36 4.96 4.47
N GLU A 48 -10.87 5.00 5.69
CA GLU A 48 -10.02 4.95 6.89
C GLU A 48 -9.13 3.69 6.93
N PRO A 49 -9.68 2.47 6.78
CA PRO A 49 -8.82 1.29 6.72
C PRO A 49 -7.84 1.34 5.55
N GLY A 50 -8.25 1.88 4.40
CA GLY A 50 -7.38 2.00 3.25
C GLY A 50 -6.17 2.88 3.52
N THR A 51 -6.39 4.03 4.15
CA THR A 51 -5.29 4.94 4.49
C THR A 51 -4.36 4.34 5.53
N LEU A 52 -4.91 3.61 6.49
CA LEU A 52 -4.10 2.91 7.48
C LEU A 52 -3.22 1.84 6.83
N ILE A 53 -3.80 1.04 5.96
CA ILE A 53 -3.07 -0.02 5.28
C ILE A 53 -1.92 0.55 4.44
N ILE A 54 -2.20 1.56 3.61
CA ILE A 54 -1.15 2.10 2.75
C ILE A 54 -0.03 2.74 3.58
N SER A 55 -0.37 3.36 4.70
CA SER A 55 0.61 3.93 5.59
C SER A 55 1.58 2.86 6.12
N GLU A 56 1.04 1.70 6.50
CA GLU A 56 1.85 0.60 7.01
C GLU A 56 2.70 -0.04 5.92
N LEU A 57 2.15 -0.20 4.71
CA LEU A 57 2.91 -0.73 3.58
C LEU A 57 4.08 0.21 3.21
N VAL A 58 3.84 1.52 3.22
CA VAL A 58 4.89 2.50 2.96
C VAL A 58 5.95 2.47 4.06
N SER A 59 5.53 2.46 5.32
CA SER A 59 6.47 2.42 6.45
C SER A 59 7.36 1.18 6.38
N ASN A 60 6.77 0.05 6.03
CA ASN A 60 7.50 -1.19 5.87
C ASN A 60 8.52 -1.09 4.73
N ALA A 61 8.14 -0.50 3.60
CA ALA A 61 9.04 -0.30 2.47
C ALA A 61 10.16 0.68 2.81
N VAL A 62 9.87 1.73 3.55
CA VAL A 62 10.89 2.69 3.98
C VAL A 62 11.98 2.01 4.79
N VAL A 63 11.61 1.09 5.67
CA VAL A 63 12.55 0.36 6.50
C VAL A 63 13.34 -0.67 5.70
N HIS A 64 12.69 -1.41 4.80
CA HIS A 64 13.29 -2.58 4.18
C HIS A 64 13.80 -2.37 2.77
N SER A 65 13.35 -1.33 2.06
CA SER A 65 13.86 -1.04 0.73
C SER A 65 15.28 -0.48 0.82
N ARG A 66 16.08 -0.74 -0.21
CA ARG A 66 17.45 -0.22 -0.29
C ARG A 66 17.60 0.85 -1.36
N LEU A 67 16.53 1.17 -2.06
CA LEU A 67 16.59 2.17 -3.12
C LEU A 67 15.99 3.49 -2.64
N ALA A 68 16.30 4.54 -3.39
CA ALA A 68 15.92 5.89 -2.99
C ALA A 68 14.44 6.18 -3.16
N SER A 69 13.71 5.35 -3.90
CA SER A 69 12.29 5.60 -4.17
C SER A 69 11.47 4.32 -4.10
N ILE A 70 10.19 4.50 -3.88
CA ILE A 70 9.18 3.45 -3.89
C ILE A 70 8.03 3.92 -4.77
N ARG A 71 7.20 2.98 -5.22
CA ARG A 71 6.01 3.31 -6.01
C ARG A 71 4.77 2.86 -5.27
N VAL A 72 3.87 3.79 -5.03
CA VAL A 72 2.61 3.52 -4.34
C VAL A 72 1.51 3.40 -5.39
N MET A 73 0.63 2.42 -5.21
CA MET A 73 -0.45 2.14 -6.16
C MET A 73 -1.76 1.95 -5.43
N VAL A 74 -2.83 2.48 -6.02
CA VAL A 74 -4.20 2.26 -5.56
C VAL A 74 -5.06 2.02 -6.79
N SER A 75 -5.86 0.96 -6.77
CA SER A 75 -6.72 0.63 -7.90
C SER A 75 -8.02 0.01 -7.41
N GLN A 76 -9.02 0.05 -8.29
CA GLN A 76 -10.32 -0.57 -8.07
C GLN A 76 -10.55 -1.57 -9.19
N PRO A 77 -10.00 -2.80 -9.06
CA PRO A 77 -10.10 -3.80 -10.13
C PRO A 77 -11.54 -4.19 -10.45
N THR A 78 -12.41 -4.18 -9.46
CA THR A 78 -13.85 -4.36 -9.62
C THR A 78 -14.57 -3.38 -8.71
N PRO A 79 -15.87 -3.13 -8.92
CA PRO A 79 -16.61 -2.23 -8.03
C PRO A 79 -16.61 -2.66 -6.57
N SER A 80 -16.36 -3.93 -6.28
CA SER A 80 -16.37 -4.46 -4.92
C SER A 80 -15.00 -4.65 -4.31
N LEU A 81 -13.92 -4.19 -4.98
CA LEU A 81 -12.56 -4.46 -4.53
C LEU A 81 -11.65 -3.25 -4.72
N VAL A 82 -10.94 -2.87 -3.67
CA VAL A 82 -9.87 -1.88 -3.75
C VAL A 82 -8.55 -2.59 -3.48
N ARG A 83 -7.56 -2.34 -4.32
CA ARG A 83 -6.23 -2.93 -4.16
C ARG A 83 -5.22 -1.82 -3.92
N LEU A 84 -4.44 -1.97 -2.87
CA LEU A 84 -3.38 -1.06 -2.48
C LEU A 84 -2.05 -1.79 -2.59
N GLY A 85 -1.00 -1.09 -3.00
CA GLY A 85 0.29 -1.75 -3.13
C GLY A 85 1.44 -0.78 -3.05
N VAL A 86 2.60 -1.32 -2.68
CA VAL A 86 3.87 -0.61 -2.72
C VAL A 86 4.86 -1.49 -3.46
N VAL A 87 5.43 -0.94 -4.51
CA VAL A 87 6.43 -1.61 -5.34
C VAL A 87 7.79 -1.06 -4.96
N ASP A 88 8.74 -1.94 -4.69
CA ASP A 88 10.13 -1.54 -4.49
C ASP A 88 11.07 -2.57 -5.11
N ARG A 89 12.31 -2.18 -5.32
CA ARG A 89 13.30 -3.03 -5.99
C ARG A 89 14.12 -3.87 -5.03
N SER A 90 13.82 -3.79 -3.73
CA SER A 90 14.44 -4.64 -2.75
C SER A 90 13.72 -5.98 -2.71
N LYS A 91 14.48 -7.08 -2.58
CA LYS A 91 13.89 -8.42 -2.43
C LYS A 91 13.78 -8.85 -0.98
N VAL A 92 14.04 -7.94 -0.04
CA VAL A 92 13.84 -8.26 1.37
C VAL A 92 12.35 -8.41 1.60
N LEU A 93 11.94 -9.61 2.00
CA LEU A 93 10.53 -9.92 2.20
C LEU A 93 10.02 -9.29 3.49
N PRO A 94 8.79 -8.74 3.46
CA PRO A 94 8.15 -8.35 4.71
C PRO A 94 7.81 -9.61 5.50
N MET A 95 7.90 -9.52 6.81
CA MET A 95 7.60 -10.63 7.68
C MET A 95 6.53 -10.23 8.69
N LEU A 96 5.51 -11.07 8.79
CA LEU A 96 4.51 -10.92 9.83
C LEU A 96 5.14 -11.48 11.12
N ARG A 97 5.39 -10.61 12.08
CA ARG A 97 5.99 -10.99 13.34
C ARG A 97 4.95 -10.99 14.43
N THR A 98 4.86 -12.10 15.11
CA THR A 98 3.95 -12.25 16.25
C THR A 98 4.71 -12.47 17.54
N ASP A 99 6.04 -12.61 17.47
CA ASP A 99 6.87 -12.80 18.65
C ASP A 99 7.34 -11.46 19.20
N SER A 100 8.00 -11.49 20.32
CA SER A 100 8.37 -10.30 21.07
C SER A 100 9.82 -9.91 20.88
N ASP A 101 10.41 -10.13 19.73
CA ASP A 101 11.79 -9.70 19.53
C ASP A 101 11.87 -8.19 19.26
N GLY A 102 13.08 -7.70 19.01
CA GLY A 102 13.35 -6.27 18.93
C GLY A 102 12.70 -5.50 17.80
N ASP A 103 12.08 -6.18 16.85
CA ASP A 103 11.48 -5.56 15.66
C ASP A 103 9.96 -5.51 15.73
N GLN A 104 9.40 -5.48 16.90
CA GLN A 104 7.96 -5.51 17.08
C GLN A 104 7.22 -4.41 16.33
N ILE A 105 7.84 -3.23 16.18
CA ILE A 105 7.20 -2.11 15.49
C ILE A 105 6.89 -2.49 14.04
N HIS A 106 7.83 -3.12 13.36
CA HIS A 106 7.65 -3.51 11.95
C HIS A 106 6.69 -4.68 11.82
N GLY A 107 6.75 -5.64 12.73
CA GLY A 107 5.80 -6.74 12.75
C GLY A 107 4.38 -6.26 13.04
N ARG A 108 4.25 -5.21 13.84
CA ARG A 108 2.94 -4.62 14.14
C ARG A 108 2.27 -4.05 12.89
N GLY A 109 3.03 -3.40 12.01
CA GLY A 109 2.50 -2.86 10.78
C GLY A 109 1.83 -3.93 9.94
N LEU A 110 2.47 -5.08 9.76
CA LEU A 110 1.90 -6.18 9.00
C LEU A 110 0.73 -6.84 9.72
N VAL A 111 0.74 -6.88 11.04
CA VAL A 111 -0.42 -7.36 11.80
C VAL A 111 -1.63 -6.48 11.55
N LEU A 112 -1.47 -5.16 11.48
CA LEU A 112 -2.56 -4.26 11.15
C LEU A 112 -3.06 -4.47 9.73
N VAL A 113 -2.15 -4.66 8.77
CA VAL A 113 -2.54 -4.96 7.39
C VAL A 113 -3.35 -6.24 7.34
N ASP A 114 -2.87 -7.29 8.00
CA ASP A 114 -3.57 -8.56 8.05
C ASP A 114 -4.96 -8.42 8.66
N GLY A 115 -5.09 -7.63 9.73
CA GLY A 115 -6.35 -7.46 10.44
C GLY A 115 -7.38 -6.66 9.69
N PHE A 116 -6.96 -5.68 8.87
CA PHE A 116 -7.88 -4.77 8.18
C PHE A 116 -8.12 -5.12 6.72
N SER A 117 -7.28 -5.95 6.11
CA SER A 117 -7.45 -6.30 4.70
C SER A 117 -8.29 -7.57 4.54
N HIS A 118 -8.97 -7.66 3.40
CA HIS A 118 -9.63 -8.89 3.00
C HIS A 118 -8.58 -9.97 2.73
N ARG A 119 -7.50 -9.59 2.06
CA ARG A 119 -6.31 -10.43 1.90
C ARG A 119 -5.12 -9.53 1.54
N TRP A 120 -3.91 -10.04 1.76
CA TRP A 120 -2.69 -9.33 1.41
C TRP A 120 -1.61 -10.34 1.05
N GLY A 121 -0.57 -9.86 0.39
CA GLY A 121 0.51 -10.75 0.01
C GLY A 121 1.68 -9.99 -0.60
N THR A 122 2.66 -10.75 -1.10
CA THR A 122 3.83 -10.21 -1.76
C THR A 122 4.02 -10.94 -3.08
N ASP A 123 4.13 -10.17 -4.15
CA ASP A 123 4.49 -10.70 -5.46
C ASP A 123 5.98 -10.43 -5.69
N LEU A 124 6.73 -11.46 -6.03
CA LEU A 124 8.16 -11.35 -6.28
C LEU A 124 8.42 -11.28 -7.77
N TYR A 125 9.29 -10.35 -8.14
CA TYR A 125 9.71 -10.16 -9.51
C TYR A 125 11.24 -10.28 -9.57
N ARG A 126 11.78 -10.43 -10.77
CA ARG A 126 13.22 -10.50 -10.95
C ARG A 126 13.93 -9.25 -10.40
N TRP A 127 13.28 -8.10 -10.51
CA TRP A 127 13.84 -6.79 -10.16
C TRP A 127 13.44 -6.29 -8.77
N GLY A 128 12.52 -6.97 -8.08
CA GLY A 128 12.04 -6.50 -6.79
C GLY A 128 10.76 -7.19 -6.37
N LYS A 129 9.89 -6.44 -5.69
CA LYS A 129 8.64 -7.00 -5.19
C LYS A 129 7.53 -5.96 -5.13
N GLN A 130 6.31 -6.44 -5.05
CA GLN A 130 5.14 -5.63 -4.72
C GLN A 130 4.47 -6.23 -3.49
N VAL A 131 4.36 -5.46 -2.42
CA VAL A 131 3.56 -5.83 -1.26
C VAL A 131 2.20 -5.18 -1.45
N TRP A 132 1.14 -5.97 -1.36
CA TRP A 132 -0.21 -5.50 -1.69
C TRP A 132 -1.22 -5.96 -0.66
N ALA A 133 -2.34 -5.24 -0.61
CA ALA A 133 -3.48 -5.59 0.22
C ALA A 133 -4.76 -5.26 -0.53
N GLU A 134 -5.80 -6.03 -0.29
CA GLU A 134 -7.11 -5.84 -0.90
C GLU A 134 -8.15 -5.60 0.17
N LEU A 135 -9.01 -4.63 -0.10
CA LEU A 135 -10.17 -4.32 0.73
C LEU A 135 -11.43 -4.68 -0.04
N GLU A 136 -12.32 -5.38 0.62
CA GLU A 136 -13.62 -5.69 0.07
C GLU A 136 -14.57 -4.52 0.34
N VAL A 137 -15.16 -3.99 -0.72
CA VAL A 137 -16.10 -2.88 -0.58
C VAL A 137 -17.45 -3.43 -0.17
N THR A 138 -17.91 -3.01 1.00
CA THR A 138 -19.24 -3.36 1.48
C THR A 138 -20.19 -2.21 1.23
N SER A 139 -21.34 -2.52 0.71
CA SER A 139 -22.37 -1.50 0.46
C SER A 139 -23.37 -1.43 1.59
#